data_aae43331668fa8686c0e0478cba0eb0e
#
_entry.id   aae43331668fa8686c0e0478cba0eb0e
#
_cell.length_a   1.000
_cell.length_b   1.000
_cell.length_c   1.000
_cell.angle_alpha   90.00
_cell.angle_beta   90.00
_cell.angle_gamma   90.00
#
_symmetry.space_group_name_H-M   'P 1'
#
loop_
_entity.id
_entity.type
_entity.pdbx_description
1 polymer ?
#
loop_
_entity_poly.entity_id
_entity_poly.type
_entity_poly.pdbx_seq_one_letter_code
_entity_poly.pdbx_strand_id
1 'polypeptide(L)'
;METIAVRHGLSPTGLAVRFVAGFLPLAGLVFTTPHVCAKTWHVAPEAIQSIATTEQFETIGEGVARARPGDEVTIHGGIYREKVIVDQNGLPDKPIRIRAAEGEYVVITGADHITDWSETQRDAHVYVTGWPHEFVGWNDHNTHPADDYHRLIGRCEQVFVNGYTLGQVLERDRLIRGTFYVDLETERLYVWPADNQDIASKKALVEASVRDRVLHVKGDHIEIKGIRFRYASNRAQQGAAEFTGDHITVTDCTFEYTNASGAEFSGQNIVVRNCVFQHNGQLGFGASRAHGLRLTGCTVRNNNIKGFNRGWEAGGNKICLTRGAVLEQSTFVENRGDGIWFDIGNEDCEVHNCLIAFNENAGIFYEISYGLHAHDNVIVGNGFAHTPSAWGASSGISLSSSPFCVIERNLIVGNKEGFNLREQRRTTPRIDGPSEPVWNHDQIIRHNVMAYNRDTQVWGWFDVADERHWPASMQDKPPAAPASNDSAAHPTHLSLEGLKLTFANNLYWPGPGQGLFNWGVTWKKHRRFKSLEAVRDELSLGEGGEVAEFHMVDYSALDLRVPPDSPAVRMGCYPTGDIPGVRLGSAR
;
A
#
# COMPACT_ATOMS: atom_id res chain seq x y z
N MET A 1 14.11 29.21 41.48
CA MET A 1 13.29 30.21 42.18
C MET A 1 11.85 29.71 42.05
N GLU A 2 11.12 29.33 43.04
CA GLU A 2 11.30 29.09 44.45
C GLU A 2 10.26 28.05 44.87
N THR A 3 10.70 27.19 45.75
CA THR A 3 9.93 26.17 46.44
C THR A 3 9.06 26.82 47.51
N ILE A 4 7.84 26.34 47.76
CA ILE A 4 7.25 26.37 49.09
C ILE A 4 6.39 25.12 49.32
N ALA A 5 6.84 24.29 50.25
CA ALA A 5 6.10 23.24 50.92
C ALA A 5 5.57 23.75 52.26
N VAL A 6 4.36 23.40 52.66
CA VAL A 6 3.95 23.46 54.06
C VAL A 6 3.17 22.19 54.44
N ARG A 7 3.72 21.50 55.46
CA ARG A 7 3.10 20.45 56.28
C ARG A 7 2.41 21.06 57.49
N HIS A 8 1.40 20.33 58.02
CA HIS A 8 1.04 20.00 59.40
C HIS A 8 -0.46 19.72 59.44
N GLY A 9 -1.00 18.69 59.92
CA GLY A 9 -0.77 17.80 61.05
C GLY A 9 -1.76 18.11 62.19
N LEU A 10 -2.72 17.23 62.46
CA LEU A 10 -3.15 16.75 63.81
C LEU A 10 -4.60 16.22 63.81
N SER A 11 -4.79 15.02 64.31
CA SER A 11 -6.04 14.37 64.76
C SER A 11 -6.14 14.52 66.30
N PRO A 12 -7.04 13.89 67.05
CA PRO A 12 -8.47 13.58 66.87
C PRO A 12 -9.31 13.94 68.09
N THR A 13 -10.63 13.97 68.02
CA THR A 13 -11.50 13.63 69.17
C THR A 13 -12.92 13.30 68.69
N GLY A 14 -13.45 12.22 69.23
CA GLY A 14 -14.71 11.65 68.83
C GLY A 14 -15.93 12.28 69.49
N LEU A 15 -17.06 12.08 68.80
CA LEU A 15 -18.39 12.12 69.41
C LEU A 15 -19.27 11.10 68.70
N ALA A 16 -19.69 10.08 69.44
CA ALA A 16 -20.62 9.07 68.97
C ALA A 16 -22.06 9.59 69.06
N VAL A 17 -22.69 9.71 67.90
CA VAL A 17 -24.16 9.89 67.84
C VAL A 17 -24.77 8.66 67.23
N ARG A 18 -25.59 7.94 67.99
CA ARG A 18 -26.41 6.80 67.54
C ARG A 18 -27.56 7.36 66.70
N PHE A 19 -27.60 7.01 65.42
CA PHE A 19 -28.81 7.10 64.60
C PHE A 19 -29.44 5.74 64.45
N VAL A 20 -30.69 5.67 64.76
CA VAL A 20 -31.58 4.54 64.56
C VAL A 20 -31.87 4.46 63.04
N ALA A 21 -31.47 3.39 62.40
CA ALA A 21 -31.77 3.14 60.98
C ALA A 21 -33.18 2.60 60.84
N GLY A 22 -34.08 3.41 60.32
CA GLY A 22 -35.35 2.94 59.74
C GLY A 22 -35.10 2.40 58.34
N PHE A 23 -35.30 1.10 58.14
CA PHE A 23 -35.31 0.47 56.83
C PHE A 23 -36.61 0.83 56.08
N LEU A 24 -36.52 1.71 55.10
CA LEU A 24 -37.51 1.75 54.02
C LEU A 24 -36.99 0.90 52.85
N PRO A 25 -37.80 0.01 52.27
CA PRO A 25 -37.39 -0.74 51.08
C PRO A 25 -37.31 0.22 49.89
N LEU A 26 -36.11 0.49 49.38
CA LEU A 26 -35.94 1.07 48.08
C LEU A 26 -36.44 0.05 47.05
N ALA A 27 -37.60 0.32 46.47
CA ALA A 27 -38.02 -0.36 45.24
C ALA A 27 -37.02 0.02 44.14
N GLY A 28 -36.13 -0.94 43.80
CA GLY A 28 -35.22 -0.78 42.69
C GLY A 28 -36.02 -0.62 41.40
N LEU A 29 -36.03 0.61 40.87
CA LEU A 29 -36.38 0.81 39.46
C LEU A 29 -35.30 0.13 38.64
N VAL A 30 -35.60 -1.08 38.19
CA VAL A 30 -34.86 -1.73 37.10
C VAL A 30 -35.17 -0.91 35.83
N PHE A 31 -34.31 0.03 35.48
CA PHE A 31 -34.34 0.59 34.15
C PHE A 31 -33.95 -0.53 33.18
N THR A 32 -34.93 -1.25 32.69
CA THR A 32 -34.76 -2.05 31.48
C THR A 32 -34.48 -1.04 30.36
N THR A 33 -33.22 -0.84 30.00
CA THR A 33 -32.92 -0.21 28.73
C THR A 33 -33.62 -1.01 27.65
N PRO A 34 -34.51 -0.40 26.84
CA PRO A 34 -35.11 -1.13 25.75
C PRO A 34 -34.00 -1.70 24.89
N HIS A 35 -33.92 -3.02 24.75
CA HIS A 35 -33.10 -3.64 23.73
C HIS A 35 -33.65 -3.16 22.40
N VAL A 36 -33.01 -2.10 21.85
CA VAL A 36 -33.27 -1.69 20.46
C VAL A 36 -32.80 -2.87 19.63
N CYS A 37 -33.75 -3.57 19.01
CA CYS A 37 -33.46 -4.65 18.09
C CYS A 37 -32.67 -4.04 16.89
N ALA A 38 -31.62 -4.70 16.46
CA ALA A 38 -30.89 -4.30 15.25
C ALA A 38 -31.85 -4.20 14.07
N LYS A 39 -31.75 -3.13 13.30
CA LYS A 39 -32.58 -2.87 12.12
C LYS A 39 -31.79 -3.12 10.85
N THR A 40 -32.51 -3.48 9.81
CA THR A 40 -31.98 -3.49 8.45
C THR A 40 -32.60 -2.33 7.68
N TRP A 41 -31.74 -1.48 7.12
CA TRP A 41 -32.08 -0.39 6.22
C TRP A 41 -31.72 -0.82 4.79
N HIS A 42 -32.66 -0.68 3.87
CA HIS A 42 -32.46 -1.08 2.49
C HIS A 42 -32.19 0.13 1.60
N VAL A 43 -31.23 0.00 0.69
CA VAL A 43 -30.93 1.03 -0.31
C VAL A 43 -31.08 0.40 -1.69
N ALA A 44 -31.91 0.98 -2.55
CA ALA A 44 -32.15 0.50 -3.90
C ALA A 44 -32.45 1.67 -4.85
N PRO A 45 -31.99 1.61 -6.14
CA PRO A 45 -32.32 2.64 -7.14
C PRO A 45 -33.82 2.74 -7.44
N GLU A 46 -34.55 1.65 -7.23
CA GLU A 46 -36.00 1.57 -7.37
C GLU A 46 -36.61 0.91 -6.15
N ALA A 47 -37.82 1.35 -5.78
CA ALA A 47 -38.51 0.84 -4.60
C ALA A 47 -38.78 -0.66 -4.66
N ILE A 48 -38.42 -1.39 -3.62
CA ILE A 48 -38.64 -2.82 -3.47
C ILE A 48 -40.02 -3.04 -2.82
N GLN A 49 -40.96 -3.61 -3.55
CA GLN A 49 -42.36 -3.76 -3.10
C GLN A 49 -42.55 -4.58 -1.81
N SER A 50 -41.65 -5.51 -1.51
CA SER A 50 -41.69 -6.35 -0.31
C SER A 50 -41.15 -5.67 0.95
N ILE A 51 -40.57 -4.48 0.83
CA ILE A 51 -39.94 -3.76 1.94
C ILE A 51 -40.76 -2.51 2.27
N ALA A 52 -40.94 -2.24 3.57
CA ALA A 52 -41.68 -1.05 4.01
C ALA A 52 -40.97 0.23 3.52
N THR A 53 -41.74 1.21 3.03
CA THR A 53 -41.20 2.48 2.51
C THR A 53 -40.41 3.26 3.56
N THR A 54 -40.69 3.01 4.85
CA THR A 54 -39.93 3.66 5.96
C THR A 54 -38.58 3.02 6.25
N GLU A 55 -38.28 1.89 5.62
CA GLU A 55 -37.05 1.11 5.81
C GLU A 55 -36.18 1.06 4.54
N GLN A 56 -36.56 1.78 3.49
CA GLN A 56 -35.81 1.85 2.24
C GLN A 56 -35.52 3.29 1.80
N PHE A 57 -34.40 3.44 1.07
CA PHE A 57 -33.88 4.70 0.60
C PHE A 57 -33.37 4.56 -0.84
N GLU A 58 -33.31 5.66 -1.58
CA GLU A 58 -32.76 5.69 -2.93
C GLU A 58 -31.24 5.89 -2.93
N THR A 59 -30.70 6.54 -1.88
CA THR A 59 -29.26 6.82 -1.77
C THR A 59 -28.64 6.10 -0.57
N ILE A 60 -27.37 5.71 -0.73
CA ILE A 60 -26.60 5.05 0.34
C ILE A 60 -26.40 6.02 1.51
N GLY A 61 -26.16 7.30 1.20
CA GLY A 61 -26.00 8.35 2.21
C GLY A 61 -27.20 8.45 3.15
N GLU A 62 -28.44 8.37 2.62
CA GLU A 62 -29.66 8.39 3.45
C GLU A 62 -29.78 7.15 4.34
N GLY A 63 -29.52 5.95 3.80
CA GLY A 63 -29.53 4.71 4.55
C GLY A 63 -28.51 4.71 5.69
N VAL A 64 -27.28 5.11 5.41
CA VAL A 64 -26.20 5.21 6.39
C VAL A 64 -26.53 6.22 7.50
N ALA A 65 -27.11 7.38 7.16
CA ALA A 65 -27.49 8.40 8.15
C ALA A 65 -28.53 7.90 9.19
N ARG A 66 -29.26 6.83 8.89
CA ARG A 66 -30.25 6.21 9.79
C ARG A 66 -29.63 5.17 10.72
N ALA A 67 -28.51 4.57 10.32
CA ALA A 67 -27.92 3.45 11.03
C ALA A 67 -27.46 3.82 12.46
N ARG A 68 -27.68 2.89 13.37
CA ARG A 68 -27.30 2.94 14.77
C ARG A 68 -26.41 1.74 15.09
N PRO A 69 -25.68 1.72 16.23
CA PRO A 69 -24.89 0.56 16.61
C PRO A 69 -25.68 -0.75 16.56
N GLY A 70 -25.19 -1.70 15.77
CA GLY A 70 -25.80 -2.99 15.52
C GLY A 70 -26.68 -3.07 14.28
N ASP A 71 -27.05 -1.94 13.67
CA ASP A 71 -27.86 -1.92 12.46
C ASP A 71 -27.07 -2.37 11.22
N GLU A 72 -27.83 -2.75 10.19
CA GLU A 72 -27.31 -3.12 8.87
C GLU A 72 -27.92 -2.22 7.78
N VAL A 73 -27.07 -1.74 6.87
CA VAL A 73 -27.46 -1.06 5.62
C VAL A 73 -27.20 -2.04 4.47
N THR A 74 -28.24 -2.64 3.95
CA THR A 74 -28.20 -3.57 2.81
C THR A 74 -28.42 -2.78 1.53
N ILE A 75 -27.40 -2.76 0.66
CA ILE A 75 -27.42 -2.04 -0.61
C ILE A 75 -27.72 -3.02 -1.73
N HIS A 76 -28.80 -2.79 -2.45
CA HIS A 76 -29.22 -3.61 -3.59
C HIS A 76 -28.46 -3.24 -4.87
N GLY A 77 -28.47 -4.16 -5.84
CA GLY A 77 -27.73 -4.02 -7.10
C GLY A 77 -28.03 -2.73 -7.83
N GLY A 78 -26.97 -2.04 -8.24
CA GLY A 78 -27.08 -0.76 -8.93
C GLY A 78 -25.78 0.01 -9.02
N ILE A 79 -25.82 1.11 -9.75
CA ILE A 79 -24.73 2.08 -9.88
C ILE A 79 -25.14 3.36 -9.15
N TYR A 80 -24.51 3.59 -8.01
CA TYR A 80 -24.75 4.73 -7.12
C TYR A 80 -23.75 5.83 -7.42
N ARG A 81 -24.25 6.97 -7.92
CA ARG A 81 -23.44 8.14 -8.33
C ARG A 81 -23.42 9.17 -7.21
N GLU A 82 -22.76 8.83 -6.13
CA GLU A 82 -22.77 9.66 -4.92
C GLU A 82 -21.43 9.64 -4.18
N LYS A 83 -21.29 10.55 -3.22
CA LYS A 83 -20.20 10.61 -2.25
C LYS A 83 -20.78 10.23 -0.88
N VAL A 84 -20.46 9.03 -0.43
CA VAL A 84 -20.97 8.48 0.83
C VAL A 84 -20.06 8.90 1.98
N ILE A 85 -20.65 9.43 3.04
CA ILE A 85 -19.95 9.78 4.29
C ILE A 85 -20.56 8.95 5.42
N VAL A 86 -19.74 8.23 6.16
CA VAL A 86 -20.11 7.42 7.32
C VAL A 86 -19.55 8.08 8.58
N ASP A 87 -20.35 8.91 9.22
CA ASP A 87 -19.98 9.64 10.44
C ASP A 87 -20.46 8.94 11.73
N GLN A 88 -21.34 7.93 11.59
CA GLN A 88 -21.91 7.19 12.71
C GLN A 88 -20.90 6.20 13.27
N ASN A 89 -20.86 6.04 14.59
CA ASN A 89 -20.06 5.01 15.25
C ASN A 89 -20.90 3.77 15.54
N GLY A 90 -20.34 2.61 15.27
CA GLY A 90 -20.77 1.36 15.88
C GLY A 90 -20.24 1.21 17.31
N LEU A 91 -20.32 0.00 17.84
CA LEU A 91 -19.74 -0.40 19.12
C LEU A 91 -18.97 -1.72 18.93
N PRO A 92 -18.02 -2.09 19.79
CA PRO A 92 -17.24 -3.31 19.64
C PRO A 92 -18.07 -4.58 19.44
N ASP A 93 -19.19 -4.72 20.14
CA ASP A 93 -20.11 -5.84 20.06
C ASP A 93 -21.33 -5.58 19.14
N LYS A 94 -21.47 -4.37 18.61
CA LYS A 94 -22.56 -3.90 17.76
C LYS A 94 -22.05 -2.98 16.63
N PRO A 95 -21.21 -3.48 15.71
CA PRO A 95 -20.75 -2.68 14.59
C PRO A 95 -21.93 -2.28 13.69
N ILE A 96 -21.80 -1.16 12.99
CA ILE A 96 -22.69 -0.83 11.89
C ILE A 96 -22.18 -1.56 10.65
N ARG A 97 -23.09 -2.29 9.98
CA ARG A 97 -22.77 -3.07 8.77
C ARG A 97 -23.31 -2.38 7.54
N ILE A 98 -22.45 -2.17 6.55
CA ILE A 98 -22.80 -1.60 5.25
C ILE A 98 -22.37 -2.61 4.19
N ARG A 99 -23.34 -3.24 3.51
CA ARG A 99 -22.99 -4.33 2.60
C ARG A 99 -23.85 -4.38 1.35
N ALA A 100 -23.29 -4.91 0.28
CA ALA A 100 -24.08 -5.34 -0.86
C ALA A 100 -25.03 -6.46 -0.47
N ALA A 101 -26.25 -6.47 -1.01
CA ALA A 101 -27.16 -7.60 -0.94
C ALA A 101 -26.48 -8.85 -1.56
N GLU A 102 -26.77 -10.01 -0.99
CA GLU A 102 -26.09 -11.25 -1.39
C GLU A 102 -26.30 -11.57 -2.86
N GLY A 103 -25.18 -11.77 -3.58
CA GLY A 103 -25.18 -12.06 -5.01
C GLY A 103 -25.48 -10.87 -5.92
N GLU A 104 -25.68 -9.68 -5.38
CA GLU A 104 -25.98 -8.49 -6.16
C GLU A 104 -24.74 -7.63 -6.44
N TYR A 105 -24.72 -6.97 -7.60
CA TYR A 105 -23.60 -6.16 -8.07
C TYR A 105 -23.83 -4.69 -7.69
N VAL A 106 -23.08 -4.21 -6.70
CA VAL A 106 -23.16 -2.85 -6.17
C VAL A 106 -21.92 -2.04 -6.54
N VAL A 107 -22.13 -0.89 -7.16
CA VAL A 107 -21.07 0.04 -7.56
C VAL A 107 -21.34 1.42 -6.97
N ILE A 108 -20.35 1.97 -6.27
CA ILE A 108 -20.31 3.40 -5.93
C ILE A 108 -19.29 4.06 -6.86
N THR A 109 -19.73 5.08 -7.62
CA THR A 109 -18.89 5.69 -8.66
C THR A 109 -18.75 7.19 -8.50
N GLY A 110 -17.51 7.67 -8.79
CA GLY A 110 -17.23 9.10 -8.87
C GLY A 110 -17.63 9.75 -10.20
N ALA A 111 -18.03 8.94 -11.20
CA ALA A 111 -18.39 9.44 -12.52
C ALA A 111 -19.88 9.63 -12.71
N ASP A 112 -20.26 10.63 -13.50
CA ASP A 112 -21.61 10.81 -14.01
C ASP A 112 -21.73 10.34 -15.45
N HIS A 113 -22.95 9.97 -15.86
CA HIS A 113 -23.28 9.67 -17.25
C HIS A 113 -23.47 10.99 -17.99
N ILE A 114 -22.66 11.24 -19.00
CA ILE A 114 -22.68 12.45 -19.81
C ILE A 114 -23.42 12.17 -21.11
N THR A 115 -24.47 12.93 -21.40
CA THR A 115 -25.40 12.66 -22.53
C THR A 115 -25.46 13.73 -23.59
N ASP A 116 -25.05 14.97 -23.30
CA ASP A 116 -25.24 16.13 -24.17
C ASP A 116 -24.04 16.37 -25.09
N TRP A 117 -23.82 15.43 -25.99
CA TRP A 117 -22.71 15.44 -26.93
C TRP A 117 -23.11 16.05 -28.28
N SER A 118 -22.22 16.85 -28.84
CA SER A 118 -22.30 17.36 -30.21
C SER A 118 -21.01 17.04 -30.97
N GLU A 119 -21.10 16.53 -32.18
CA GLU A 119 -19.91 16.36 -33.03
C GLU A 119 -19.33 17.71 -33.42
N THR A 120 -18.02 17.87 -33.40
CA THR A 120 -17.39 19.13 -33.77
C THR A 120 -17.41 19.35 -35.29
N GLN A 121 -17.61 20.60 -35.73
CA GLN A 121 -17.58 20.92 -37.18
C GLN A 121 -16.18 20.78 -37.79
N ARG A 122 -15.14 20.87 -36.98
CA ARG A 122 -13.75 20.88 -37.44
C ARG A 122 -13.19 19.47 -37.66
N ASP A 123 -13.50 18.58 -36.75
CA ASP A 123 -12.85 17.27 -36.68
C ASP A 123 -13.92 16.17 -36.58
N ALA A 124 -14.01 15.32 -37.62
CA ALA A 124 -14.93 14.17 -37.61
C ALA A 124 -14.65 13.22 -36.45
N HIS A 125 -15.70 12.66 -35.87
CA HIS A 125 -15.64 11.75 -34.69
C HIS A 125 -15.10 12.36 -33.42
N VAL A 126 -14.87 13.68 -33.35
CA VAL A 126 -14.57 14.40 -32.13
C VAL A 126 -15.85 15.04 -31.61
N TYR A 127 -16.22 14.69 -30.40
CA TYR A 127 -17.43 15.18 -29.74
C TYR A 127 -17.09 16.15 -28.63
N VAL A 128 -17.99 17.11 -28.37
CA VAL A 128 -17.82 18.14 -27.35
C VAL A 128 -19.07 18.27 -26.51
N THR A 129 -18.88 18.51 -25.21
CA THR A 129 -19.92 18.85 -24.24
C THR A 129 -19.46 19.95 -23.29
N GLY A 130 -20.37 20.52 -22.50
CA GLY A 130 -20.02 21.40 -21.39
C GLY A 130 -19.29 20.67 -20.27
N TRP A 131 -18.32 21.33 -19.63
CA TRP A 131 -17.54 20.77 -18.54
C TRP A 131 -17.25 21.80 -17.45
N PRO A 132 -18.22 22.08 -16.55
CA PRO A 132 -18.07 23.10 -15.52
C PRO A 132 -17.31 22.59 -14.27
N HIS A 133 -16.51 21.52 -14.42
CA HIS A 133 -15.81 20.90 -13.30
C HIS A 133 -14.34 21.33 -13.29
N GLU A 134 -13.90 21.83 -12.15
CA GLU A 134 -12.51 22.10 -11.82
C GLU A 134 -12.11 21.29 -10.59
N PHE A 135 -10.98 20.58 -10.67
CA PHE A 135 -10.49 19.75 -9.58
C PHE A 135 -9.28 20.40 -8.93
N VAL A 136 -9.27 20.39 -7.59
CA VAL A 136 -8.09 20.80 -6.81
C VAL A 136 -7.08 19.64 -6.84
N GLY A 137 -6.20 19.67 -7.82
CA GLY A 137 -5.11 18.70 -7.98
C GLY A 137 -3.75 19.29 -7.63
N TRP A 138 -2.70 18.56 -7.98
CA TRP A 138 -1.36 19.09 -8.14
C TRP A 138 -1.34 19.86 -9.46
N ASN A 139 -1.72 21.12 -9.42
CA ASN A 139 -1.78 21.98 -10.62
C ASN A 139 -0.38 22.43 -11.05
N ASP A 140 -0.30 23.31 -12.02
CA ASP A 140 0.96 23.86 -12.55
C ASP A 140 1.86 24.48 -11.49
N HIS A 141 1.31 24.91 -10.37
CA HIS A 141 2.04 25.44 -9.22
C HIS A 141 2.42 24.37 -8.21
N ASN A 142 1.74 23.22 -8.23
CA ASN A 142 1.86 22.13 -7.27
C ASN A 142 2.27 20.80 -7.91
N THR A 143 2.79 20.81 -9.13
CA THR A 143 3.40 19.60 -9.72
C THR A 143 4.56 19.16 -8.85
N HIS A 144 4.62 17.86 -8.57
CA HIS A 144 5.72 17.35 -7.79
C HIS A 144 7.05 17.49 -8.57
N PRO A 145 8.11 18.08 -7.99
CA PRO A 145 9.32 18.39 -8.74
C PRO A 145 10.09 17.18 -9.26
N ALA A 146 9.83 15.99 -8.74
CA ALA A 146 10.42 14.74 -9.19
C ALA A 146 9.57 14.00 -10.25
N ASP A 147 8.54 14.62 -10.77
CA ASP A 147 7.57 14.01 -11.67
C ASP A 147 7.83 14.42 -13.12
N ASP A 148 8.08 13.46 -13.99
CA ASP A 148 8.30 13.69 -15.41
C ASP A 148 7.02 14.03 -16.19
N TYR A 149 5.85 13.81 -15.57
CA TYR A 149 4.52 14.07 -16.14
C TYR A 149 3.82 15.24 -15.47
N HIS A 150 4.54 16.22 -15.01
CA HIS A 150 4.07 17.32 -14.16
C HIS A 150 2.67 17.85 -14.51
N ARG A 151 2.44 18.16 -15.77
CA ARG A 151 1.16 18.75 -16.21
C ARG A 151 0.01 17.74 -16.14
N LEU A 152 0.25 16.48 -16.54
CA LEU A 152 -0.78 15.44 -16.56
C LEU A 152 -1.12 14.95 -15.16
N ILE A 153 -0.11 14.82 -14.29
CA ILE A 153 -0.30 14.40 -12.89
C ILE A 153 -1.15 15.41 -12.10
N GLY A 154 -1.04 16.69 -12.43
CA GLY A 154 -1.88 17.74 -11.86
C GLY A 154 -3.36 17.68 -12.24
N ARG A 155 -3.72 16.84 -13.22
CA ARG A 155 -5.10 16.73 -13.74
C ARG A 155 -5.81 15.54 -13.11
N CYS A 156 -7.06 15.70 -12.77
CA CYS A 156 -7.85 14.65 -12.10
C CYS A 156 -9.01 14.13 -12.95
N GLU A 157 -9.21 14.65 -14.14
CA GLU A 157 -10.28 14.23 -15.04
C GLU A 157 -10.03 12.81 -15.56
N GLN A 158 -11.09 12.05 -15.67
CA GLN A 158 -11.12 10.73 -16.30
C GLN A 158 -12.38 10.61 -17.15
N VAL A 159 -12.26 9.96 -18.31
CA VAL A 159 -13.39 9.70 -19.21
C VAL A 159 -13.38 8.22 -19.61
N PHE A 160 -14.56 7.64 -19.60
CA PHE A 160 -14.80 6.24 -19.93
C PHE A 160 -15.89 6.14 -20.99
N VAL A 161 -15.64 5.34 -22.03
CA VAL A 161 -16.64 5.04 -23.07
C VAL A 161 -16.90 3.54 -23.06
N ASN A 162 -18.13 3.14 -22.74
CA ASN A 162 -18.51 1.73 -22.55
C ASN A 162 -17.59 0.98 -21.56
N GLY A 163 -17.11 1.67 -20.50
CA GLY A 163 -16.21 1.15 -19.50
C GLY A 163 -14.72 1.16 -19.88
N TYR A 164 -14.35 1.57 -21.09
CA TYR A 164 -12.96 1.72 -21.52
C TYR A 164 -12.42 3.10 -21.17
N THR A 165 -11.30 3.15 -20.48
CA THR A 165 -10.63 4.41 -20.10
C THR A 165 -10.02 5.07 -21.33
N LEU A 166 -10.26 6.36 -21.52
CA LEU A 166 -9.60 7.17 -22.53
C LEU A 166 -8.34 7.83 -22.00
N GLY A 167 -7.35 8.02 -22.87
CA GLY A 167 -6.13 8.75 -22.54
C GLY A 167 -6.40 10.26 -22.48
N GLN A 168 -5.88 10.94 -21.43
CA GLN A 168 -5.95 12.40 -21.38
C GLN A 168 -4.84 13.02 -22.21
N VAL A 169 -5.17 14.04 -23.01
CA VAL A 169 -4.19 14.95 -23.63
C VAL A 169 -4.40 16.36 -23.10
N LEU A 170 -3.35 17.18 -23.11
CA LEU A 170 -3.37 18.53 -22.52
C LEU A 170 -3.53 19.64 -23.55
N GLU A 171 -3.57 19.29 -24.81
CA GLU A 171 -3.70 20.21 -25.94
C GLU A 171 -4.69 19.62 -26.95
N ARG A 172 -5.57 20.47 -27.48
CA ARG A 172 -6.63 20.01 -28.40
C ARG A 172 -6.08 19.41 -29.70
N ASP A 173 -4.99 19.92 -30.21
CA ASP A 173 -4.33 19.42 -31.42
C ASP A 173 -3.63 18.07 -31.24
N ARG A 174 -3.54 17.58 -29.98
CA ARG A 174 -3.04 16.25 -29.64
C ARG A 174 -4.13 15.19 -29.55
N LEU A 175 -5.40 15.54 -29.76
CA LEU A 175 -6.47 14.56 -29.78
C LEU A 175 -6.26 13.52 -30.88
N ILE A 176 -6.32 12.27 -30.48
CA ILE A 176 -6.33 11.09 -31.37
C ILE A 176 -7.42 10.12 -30.91
N ARG A 177 -7.68 9.08 -31.66
CA ARG A 177 -8.63 8.04 -31.25
C ARG A 177 -8.28 7.47 -29.89
N GLY A 178 -9.26 7.36 -29.01
CA GLY A 178 -9.10 6.84 -27.65
C GLY A 178 -8.59 7.88 -26.65
N THR A 179 -8.69 9.19 -26.98
CA THR A 179 -8.25 10.26 -26.06
C THR A 179 -9.34 11.30 -25.81
N PHE A 180 -9.12 12.09 -24.76
CA PHE A 180 -9.95 13.24 -24.42
C PHE A 180 -9.11 14.45 -24.06
N TYR A 181 -9.68 15.64 -24.19
CA TYR A 181 -9.10 16.92 -23.81
C TYR A 181 -10.12 17.76 -23.03
N VAL A 182 -9.67 18.39 -21.96
CA VAL A 182 -10.47 19.35 -21.21
C VAL A 182 -9.91 20.76 -21.40
N ASP A 183 -10.73 21.63 -21.94
CA ASP A 183 -10.47 23.06 -22.03
C ASP A 183 -11.07 23.74 -20.79
N LEU A 184 -10.21 24.14 -19.86
CA LEU A 184 -10.64 24.78 -18.61
C LEU A 184 -11.07 26.25 -18.81
N GLU A 185 -10.57 26.91 -19.87
CA GLU A 185 -10.92 28.31 -20.14
C GLU A 185 -12.35 28.45 -20.69
N THR A 186 -12.72 27.51 -21.58
CA THR A 186 -14.05 27.51 -22.20
C THR A 186 -15.01 26.52 -21.59
N GLU A 187 -14.60 25.82 -20.53
CA GLU A 187 -15.39 24.81 -19.81
C GLU A 187 -15.95 23.74 -20.77
N ARG A 188 -15.07 23.12 -21.58
CA ARG A 188 -15.43 22.13 -22.58
C ARG A 188 -14.65 20.85 -22.42
N LEU A 189 -15.36 19.73 -22.55
CA LEU A 189 -14.78 18.39 -22.64
C LEU A 189 -14.91 17.90 -24.10
N TYR A 190 -13.76 17.57 -24.70
CA TYR A 190 -13.65 16.99 -26.03
C TYR A 190 -13.26 15.52 -25.93
N VAL A 191 -13.95 14.66 -26.66
CA VAL A 191 -13.75 13.20 -26.65
C VAL A 191 -13.63 12.68 -28.07
N TRP A 192 -12.60 11.86 -28.32
CA TRP A 192 -12.49 11.05 -29.54
C TRP A 192 -12.55 9.56 -29.16
N PRO A 193 -13.71 8.89 -29.34
CA PRO A 193 -13.86 7.48 -29.01
C PRO A 193 -12.86 6.57 -29.75
N ALA A 194 -12.38 5.50 -29.11
CA ALA A 194 -11.36 4.62 -29.67
C ALA A 194 -11.79 3.90 -30.96
N ASP A 195 -13.07 3.63 -31.11
CA ASP A 195 -13.68 2.93 -32.25
C ASP A 195 -14.45 3.85 -33.21
N ASN A 196 -14.32 5.18 -33.03
CA ASN A 196 -15.07 6.20 -33.79
C ASN A 196 -16.60 6.08 -33.68
N GLN A 197 -17.13 5.43 -32.62
CA GLN A 197 -18.57 5.31 -32.45
C GLN A 197 -19.23 6.67 -32.25
N ASP A 198 -20.46 6.81 -32.69
CA ASP A 198 -21.27 8.00 -32.47
C ASP A 198 -21.82 8.03 -31.07
N ILE A 199 -21.19 8.85 -30.20
CA ILE A 199 -21.60 9.03 -28.81
C ILE A 199 -22.75 10.04 -28.63
N ALA A 200 -23.05 10.84 -29.67
CA ALA A 200 -24.20 11.75 -29.65
C ALA A 200 -25.53 11.00 -29.82
N SER A 201 -25.50 9.81 -30.42
CA SER A 201 -26.70 8.97 -30.60
C SER A 201 -27.25 8.36 -29.30
N LYS A 202 -26.61 8.58 -28.17
CA LYS A 202 -26.96 8.04 -26.82
C LYS A 202 -26.98 6.51 -26.72
N LYS A 203 -26.36 5.79 -27.67
CA LYS A 203 -26.19 4.33 -27.62
C LYS A 203 -24.94 3.93 -26.82
N ALA A 204 -23.95 4.80 -26.76
CA ALA A 204 -22.74 4.59 -25.98
C ALA A 204 -22.92 5.13 -24.55
N LEU A 205 -22.46 4.37 -23.58
CA LEU A 205 -22.35 4.85 -22.20
C LEU A 205 -21.06 5.66 -22.07
N VAL A 206 -21.17 6.98 -21.96
CA VAL A 206 -20.04 7.86 -21.70
C VAL A 206 -20.12 8.34 -20.26
N GLU A 207 -19.11 8.00 -19.47
CA GLU A 207 -19.00 8.42 -18.08
C GLU A 207 -17.77 9.31 -17.90
N ALA A 208 -17.89 10.36 -17.09
CA ALA A 208 -16.77 11.22 -16.72
C ALA A 208 -16.73 11.45 -15.21
N SER A 209 -15.53 11.39 -14.64
CA SER A 209 -15.33 11.53 -13.20
C SER A 209 -15.60 12.96 -12.77
N VAL A 210 -16.51 13.15 -11.80
CA VAL A 210 -16.94 14.47 -11.29
C VAL A 210 -16.83 14.55 -9.75
N ARG A 211 -16.50 13.43 -9.07
CA ARG A 211 -16.35 13.40 -7.61
C ARG A 211 -14.94 12.99 -7.22
N ASP A 212 -14.33 13.78 -6.37
CA ASP A 212 -12.98 13.57 -5.85
C ASP A 212 -12.88 12.35 -4.90
N ARG A 213 -14.01 11.93 -4.35
CA ARG A 213 -14.11 10.82 -3.38
C ARG A 213 -15.46 10.15 -3.51
N VAL A 214 -15.50 8.84 -3.33
CA VAL A 214 -16.75 8.06 -3.38
C VAL A 214 -17.17 7.57 -2.00
N LEU A 215 -16.21 7.39 -1.08
CA LEU A 215 -16.48 6.96 0.29
C LEU A 215 -15.57 7.67 1.29
N HIS A 216 -16.10 8.06 2.45
CA HIS A 216 -15.31 8.47 3.60
C HIS A 216 -15.91 7.89 4.88
N VAL A 217 -15.21 6.93 5.49
CA VAL A 217 -15.58 6.32 6.76
C VAL A 217 -14.81 7.00 7.88
N LYS A 218 -15.51 7.79 8.68
CA LYS A 218 -14.97 8.49 9.84
C LYS A 218 -15.37 7.82 11.15
N GLY A 219 -16.48 7.08 11.12
CA GLY A 219 -16.99 6.39 12.29
C GLY A 219 -16.18 5.15 12.64
N ASP A 220 -16.18 4.82 13.94
CA ASP A 220 -15.53 3.63 14.49
C ASP A 220 -16.44 2.41 14.44
N HIS A 221 -15.85 1.21 14.45
CA HIS A 221 -16.57 -0.07 14.47
C HIS A 221 -17.56 -0.21 13.30
N ILE A 222 -17.06 -0.01 12.10
CA ILE A 222 -17.82 -0.12 10.85
C ILE A 222 -17.36 -1.35 10.06
N GLU A 223 -18.31 -2.13 9.54
CA GLU A 223 -18.05 -3.24 8.64
C GLU A 223 -18.58 -2.91 7.25
N ILE A 224 -17.72 -3.01 6.22
CA ILE A 224 -18.08 -2.77 4.81
C ILE A 224 -17.83 -4.04 4.02
N LYS A 225 -18.81 -4.47 3.20
CA LYS A 225 -18.67 -5.72 2.47
C LYS A 225 -19.27 -5.68 1.06
N GLY A 226 -18.53 -6.25 0.09
CA GLY A 226 -19.05 -6.63 -1.21
C GLY A 226 -19.29 -5.48 -2.20
N ILE A 227 -18.69 -4.31 -1.97
CA ILE A 227 -18.94 -3.09 -2.76
C ILE A 227 -17.76 -2.80 -3.67
N ARG A 228 -18.06 -2.31 -4.88
CA ARG A 228 -17.09 -1.85 -5.85
C ARG A 228 -17.04 -0.32 -5.89
N PHE A 229 -15.86 0.25 -5.71
CA PHE A 229 -15.58 1.70 -5.73
C PHE A 229 -14.76 2.04 -6.96
N ARG A 230 -15.22 3.00 -7.79
CA ARG A 230 -14.52 3.32 -9.03
C ARG A 230 -14.68 4.76 -9.50
N TYR A 231 -13.83 5.17 -10.43
CA TYR A 231 -13.94 6.39 -11.23
C TYR A 231 -13.97 7.69 -10.41
N ALA A 232 -13.23 7.75 -9.31
CA ALA A 232 -13.06 9.00 -8.57
C ALA A 232 -11.99 9.88 -9.23
N SER A 233 -12.24 11.20 -9.25
CA SER A 233 -11.28 12.23 -9.68
C SER A 233 -10.40 12.71 -8.52
N ASN A 234 -9.93 11.77 -7.68
CA ASN A 234 -9.11 12.09 -6.52
C ASN A 234 -7.72 12.60 -6.95
N ARG A 235 -7.21 13.58 -6.21
CA ARG A 235 -5.87 14.10 -6.45
C ARG A 235 -4.79 13.11 -5.99
N ALA A 236 -3.56 13.34 -6.43
CA ALA A 236 -2.39 12.61 -5.95
C ALA A 236 -2.37 12.49 -4.41
N GLN A 237 -1.95 11.34 -3.90
CA GLN A 237 -1.86 11.03 -2.46
C GLN A 237 -3.21 11.05 -1.73
N GLN A 238 -4.32 10.92 -2.43
CA GLN A 238 -5.65 10.84 -1.84
C GLN A 238 -6.34 9.54 -2.26
N GLY A 239 -7.00 8.87 -1.31
CA GLY A 239 -7.84 7.71 -1.58
C GLY A 239 -9.18 8.11 -2.20
N ALA A 240 -9.64 7.34 -3.18
CA ALA A 240 -11.02 7.42 -3.66
C ALA A 240 -12.00 6.98 -2.57
N ALA A 241 -11.59 6.00 -1.75
CA ALA A 241 -12.24 5.61 -0.51
C ALA A 241 -11.27 5.86 0.65
N GLU A 242 -11.71 6.60 1.66
CA GLU A 242 -10.90 6.93 2.84
C GLU A 242 -11.50 6.31 4.11
N PHE A 243 -10.64 5.72 4.93
CA PHE A 243 -10.98 5.04 6.19
C PHE A 243 -10.16 5.69 7.32
N THR A 244 -10.80 6.61 8.06
CA THR A 244 -10.15 7.40 9.11
C THR A 244 -10.62 7.05 10.52
N GLY A 245 -11.71 6.29 10.66
CA GLY A 245 -12.17 5.75 11.94
C GLY A 245 -11.38 4.52 12.37
N ASP A 246 -11.52 4.15 13.63
CA ASP A 246 -10.86 2.99 14.23
C ASP A 246 -11.71 1.72 14.14
N HIS A 247 -11.07 0.54 14.19
CA HIS A 247 -11.74 -0.76 14.21
C HIS A 247 -12.69 -1.00 13.01
N ILE A 248 -12.27 -0.58 11.83
CA ILE A 248 -13.03 -0.77 10.59
C ILE A 248 -12.65 -2.12 9.98
N THR A 249 -13.66 -2.84 9.47
CA THR A 249 -13.45 -4.07 8.68
C THR A 249 -13.96 -3.87 7.26
N VAL A 250 -13.10 -4.11 6.26
CA VAL A 250 -13.43 -4.03 4.84
C VAL A 250 -13.23 -5.41 4.21
N THR A 251 -14.29 -5.98 3.65
CA THR A 251 -14.25 -7.36 3.15
C THR A 251 -14.87 -7.47 1.75
N ASP A 252 -14.26 -8.28 0.88
CA ASP A 252 -14.77 -8.61 -0.46
C ASP A 252 -15.05 -7.37 -1.33
N CYS A 253 -14.31 -6.26 -1.13
CA CYS A 253 -14.48 -5.00 -1.86
C CYS A 253 -13.48 -4.86 -3.01
N THR A 254 -13.83 -4.04 -4.02
CA THR A 254 -12.93 -3.71 -5.13
C THR A 254 -12.76 -2.21 -5.24
N PHE A 255 -11.51 -1.75 -5.39
CA PHE A 255 -11.13 -0.35 -5.59
C PHE A 255 -10.38 -0.23 -6.92
N GLU A 256 -10.98 0.45 -7.91
CA GLU A 256 -10.45 0.38 -9.26
C GLU A 256 -10.67 1.64 -10.09
N TYR A 257 -9.77 1.87 -11.06
CA TYR A 257 -9.85 2.94 -12.04
C TYR A 257 -10.08 4.33 -11.43
N THR A 258 -9.44 4.61 -10.32
CA THR A 258 -9.43 5.93 -9.69
C THR A 258 -8.30 6.79 -10.25
N ASN A 259 -8.39 8.10 -10.18
CA ASN A 259 -7.35 8.97 -10.74
C ASN A 259 -6.01 8.88 -9.99
N ALA A 260 -6.04 8.66 -8.69
CA ALA A 260 -4.85 8.46 -7.86
C ALA A 260 -4.95 7.15 -7.06
N SER A 261 -4.99 7.19 -5.73
CA SER A 261 -5.05 5.98 -4.91
C SER A 261 -6.45 5.38 -4.84
N GLY A 262 -6.54 4.05 -4.89
CA GLY A 262 -7.82 3.35 -4.76
C GLY A 262 -8.44 3.54 -3.38
N ALA A 263 -7.64 3.37 -2.32
CA ALA A 263 -8.06 3.60 -0.93
C ALA A 263 -6.95 4.27 -0.12
N GLU A 264 -7.35 4.87 1.03
CA GLU A 264 -6.43 5.42 2.03
C GLU A 264 -6.89 5.01 3.44
N PHE A 265 -5.95 4.52 4.27
CA PHE A 265 -6.19 4.05 5.62
C PHE A 265 -5.39 4.90 6.62
N SER A 266 -6.06 5.47 7.63
CA SER A 266 -5.40 6.25 8.69
C SER A 266 -5.96 6.02 10.09
N GLY A 267 -6.95 5.16 10.26
CA GLY A 267 -7.46 4.71 11.55
C GLY A 267 -6.65 3.55 12.12
N GLN A 268 -6.90 3.21 13.37
CA GLN A 268 -6.24 2.11 14.08
C GLN A 268 -7.03 0.80 13.95
N ASN A 269 -6.31 -0.33 13.97
CA ASN A 269 -6.91 -1.67 13.95
C ASN A 269 -7.88 -1.89 12.78
N ILE A 270 -7.53 -1.37 11.61
CA ILE A 270 -8.29 -1.60 10.39
C ILE A 270 -7.93 -2.98 9.83
N VAL A 271 -8.97 -3.73 9.45
CA VAL A 271 -8.82 -5.08 8.88
C VAL A 271 -9.40 -5.09 7.47
N VAL A 272 -8.57 -5.46 6.50
CA VAL A 272 -8.93 -5.55 5.07
C VAL A 272 -8.80 -7.00 4.62
N ARG A 273 -9.89 -7.62 4.16
CA ARG A 273 -9.90 -9.02 3.75
C ARG A 273 -10.44 -9.23 2.36
N ASN A 274 -9.78 -10.07 1.58
CA ASN A 274 -10.24 -10.50 0.24
C ASN A 274 -10.58 -9.33 -0.70
N CYS A 275 -9.91 -8.18 -0.54
CA CYS A 275 -10.16 -7.00 -1.35
C CYS A 275 -9.24 -6.95 -2.57
N VAL A 276 -9.71 -6.27 -3.62
CA VAL A 276 -8.96 -6.07 -4.85
C VAL A 276 -8.70 -4.58 -5.06
N PHE A 277 -7.42 -4.21 -5.25
CA PHE A 277 -6.98 -2.86 -5.57
C PHE A 277 -6.29 -2.91 -6.93
N GLN A 278 -6.96 -2.41 -7.98
CA GLN A 278 -6.46 -2.61 -9.34
C GLN A 278 -6.69 -1.41 -10.25
N HIS A 279 -5.75 -1.24 -11.21
CA HIS A 279 -5.86 -0.22 -12.27
C HIS A 279 -6.08 1.20 -11.75
N ASN A 280 -5.57 1.53 -10.56
CA ASN A 280 -5.65 2.88 -10.03
C ASN A 280 -4.51 3.74 -10.61
N GLY A 281 -4.75 5.04 -10.69
CA GLY A 281 -3.84 5.98 -11.35
C GLY A 281 -2.46 6.05 -10.72
N GLN A 282 -2.36 5.97 -9.39
CA GLN A 282 -1.13 6.11 -8.62
C GLN A 282 -0.82 4.87 -7.78
N LEU A 283 -1.60 4.59 -6.75
CA LEU A 283 -1.42 3.47 -5.82
C LEU A 283 -2.66 2.58 -5.76
N GLY A 284 -2.48 1.30 -5.48
CA GLY A 284 -3.59 0.46 -5.05
C GLY A 284 -4.21 1.01 -3.77
N PHE A 285 -3.36 1.24 -2.75
CA PHE A 285 -3.78 1.91 -1.51
C PHE A 285 -2.61 2.65 -0.86
N GLY A 286 -2.94 3.66 -0.06
CA GLY A 286 -2.03 4.30 0.88
C GLY A 286 -2.41 4.00 2.32
N ALA A 287 -1.47 4.17 3.25
CA ALA A 287 -1.74 4.13 4.67
C ALA A 287 -0.80 5.06 5.45
N SER A 288 -1.35 5.82 6.38
CA SER A 288 -0.54 6.69 7.23
C SER A 288 -1.08 6.69 8.64
N ARG A 289 -0.23 6.38 9.63
CA ARG A 289 -0.60 6.23 11.04
C ARG A 289 -1.69 5.17 11.29
N ALA A 290 -1.79 4.19 10.39
CA ALA A 290 -2.76 3.10 10.47
C ALA A 290 -2.25 1.97 11.38
N HIS A 291 -2.07 2.25 12.67
CA HIS A 291 -1.49 1.29 13.61
C HIS A 291 -2.33 0.01 13.71
N GLY A 292 -1.67 -1.14 13.59
CA GLY A 292 -2.34 -2.43 13.58
C GLY A 292 -3.15 -2.75 12.30
N LEU A 293 -2.87 -2.05 11.20
CA LEU A 293 -3.44 -2.37 9.88
C LEU A 293 -3.15 -3.82 9.50
N ARG A 294 -4.16 -4.57 9.11
CA ARG A 294 -4.00 -5.95 8.64
C ARG A 294 -4.67 -6.15 7.28
N LEU A 295 -3.88 -6.57 6.30
CA LEU A 295 -4.37 -7.04 4.99
C LEU A 295 -4.22 -8.55 4.89
N THR A 296 -5.31 -9.26 4.58
CA THR A 296 -5.31 -10.72 4.42
C THR A 296 -6.06 -11.12 3.15
N GLY A 297 -5.47 -11.96 2.32
CA GLY A 297 -6.12 -12.49 1.11
C GLY A 297 -6.40 -11.44 0.03
N CYS A 298 -5.71 -10.31 0.05
CA CYS A 298 -5.94 -9.20 -0.87
C CYS A 298 -5.14 -9.35 -2.18
N THR A 299 -5.64 -8.73 -3.24
CA THR A 299 -4.94 -8.61 -4.53
C THR A 299 -4.71 -7.15 -4.86
N VAL A 300 -3.44 -6.77 -5.03
CA VAL A 300 -2.99 -5.42 -5.39
C VAL A 300 -2.25 -5.50 -6.71
N ARG A 301 -2.88 -5.05 -7.80
CA ARG A 301 -2.32 -5.31 -9.15
C ARG A 301 -2.55 -4.18 -10.14
N ASN A 302 -1.62 -4.10 -11.12
CA ASN A 302 -1.74 -3.22 -12.28
C ASN A 302 -2.01 -1.75 -11.90
N ASN A 303 -1.50 -1.27 -10.77
CA ASN A 303 -1.67 0.11 -10.35
C ASN A 303 -0.57 1.01 -10.94
N ASN A 304 -0.75 2.32 -10.82
CA ASN A 304 0.00 3.38 -11.46
C ASN A 304 -0.22 3.42 -12.98
N ILE A 305 -1.48 3.29 -13.42
CA ILE A 305 -1.80 3.36 -14.86
C ILE A 305 -1.59 4.77 -15.44
N LYS A 306 -1.58 5.81 -14.61
CA LYS A 306 -1.36 7.20 -15.02
C LYS A 306 0.13 7.54 -15.19
N GLY A 307 1.04 6.72 -14.64
CA GLY A 307 2.48 6.86 -14.80
C GLY A 307 3.12 7.88 -13.86
N PHE A 308 2.67 7.95 -12.61
CA PHE A 308 3.36 8.70 -11.56
C PHE A 308 4.80 8.23 -11.38
N ASN A 309 5.67 9.13 -10.97
CA ASN A 309 7.07 8.82 -10.71
C ASN A 309 7.19 7.75 -9.61
N ARG A 310 7.81 6.63 -9.97
CA ARG A 310 7.99 5.46 -9.09
C ARG A 310 8.86 5.74 -7.87
N GLY A 311 9.73 6.73 -7.94
CA GLY A 311 10.59 7.12 -6.82
C GLY A 311 9.95 8.14 -5.87
N TRP A 312 8.74 8.56 -6.16
CA TRP A 312 8.00 9.50 -5.31
C TRP A 312 6.90 8.77 -4.54
N GLU A 313 5.86 8.29 -5.21
CA GLU A 313 4.76 7.54 -4.59
C GLU A 313 3.93 6.88 -5.68
N ALA A 314 4.25 5.65 -6.03
CA ALA A 314 3.53 4.94 -7.07
C ALA A 314 3.75 3.43 -6.98
N GLY A 315 2.76 2.67 -7.38
CA GLY A 315 2.83 1.21 -7.42
C GLY A 315 1.71 0.51 -6.65
N GLY A 316 2.04 -0.55 -5.94
CA GLY A 316 1.05 -1.32 -5.19
C GLY A 316 0.49 -0.56 -4.00
N ASN A 317 1.36 -0.12 -3.11
CA ASN A 317 0.97 0.67 -1.94
C ASN A 317 2.12 1.54 -1.42
N LYS A 318 1.79 2.45 -0.50
CA LYS A 318 2.76 3.13 0.37
C LYS A 318 2.21 3.23 1.79
N ILE A 319 3.00 2.78 2.77
CA ILE A 319 2.65 2.80 4.20
C ILE A 319 3.67 3.67 4.93
N CYS A 320 3.20 4.65 5.71
CA CYS A 320 4.04 5.58 6.46
C CYS A 320 3.61 5.65 7.93
N LEU A 321 4.58 5.90 8.84
CA LEU A 321 4.31 6.21 10.25
C LEU A 321 3.38 5.20 10.93
N THR A 322 3.46 3.93 10.55
CA THR A 322 2.55 2.88 11.00
C THR A 322 3.30 1.83 11.82
N ARG A 323 2.75 1.47 12.99
CA ARG A 323 3.28 0.38 13.84
C ARG A 323 2.41 -0.86 13.70
N GLY A 324 3.06 -2.02 13.57
CA GLY A 324 2.40 -3.32 13.60
C GLY A 324 1.51 -3.59 12.39
N ALA A 325 1.84 -3.02 11.21
CA ALA A 325 1.14 -3.40 9.99
C ALA A 325 1.50 -4.83 9.58
N VAL A 326 0.50 -5.62 9.21
CA VAL A 326 0.67 -7.00 8.75
C VAL A 326 0.04 -7.18 7.37
N LEU A 327 0.86 -7.60 6.41
CA LEU A 327 0.41 -7.97 5.06
C LEU A 327 0.62 -9.48 4.89
N GLU A 328 -0.46 -10.23 4.78
CA GLU A 328 -0.39 -11.69 4.77
C GLU A 328 -1.27 -12.31 3.69
N GLN A 329 -0.87 -13.50 3.19
CA GLN A 329 -1.65 -14.30 2.24
C GLN A 329 -2.21 -13.49 1.07
N SER A 330 -1.44 -12.51 0.58
CA SER A 330 -1.88 -11.51 -0.38
C SER A 330 -0.99 -11.52 -1.63
N THR A 331 -1.51 -10.93 -2.70
CA THR A 331 -0.83 -10.88 -4.00
C THR A 331 -0.56 -9.42 -4.39
N PHE A 332 0.71 -9.07 -4.66
CA PHE A 332 1.16 -7.76 -5.12
C PHE A 332 1.87 -7.92 -6.45
N VAL A 333 1.17 -7.72 -7.57
CA VAL A 333 1.68 -8.11 -8.88
C VAL A 333 1.48 -7.05 -9.96
N GLU A 334 2.45 -6.95 -10.88
CA GLU A 334 2.34 -6.13 -12.09
C GLU A 334 2.06 -4.65 -11.81
N ASN A 335 2.48 -4.14 -10.65
CA ASN A 335 2.35 -2.72 -10.35
C ASN A 335 3.48 -1.93 -11.02
N ARG A 336 3.15 -0.75 -11.57
CA ARG A 336 4.14 0.11 -12.21
C ARG A 336 4.86 1.00 -11.20
N GLY A 337 5.57 0.35 -10.28
CA GLY A 337 6.30 0.89 -9.14
C GLY A 337 6.71 -0.24 -8.23
N ASP A 338 6.82 0.03 -6.92
CA ASP A 338 7.09 -0.99 -5.91
C ASP A 338 5.85 -1.88 -5.69
N GLY A 339 6.07 -3.15 -5.39
CA GLY A 339 4.98 -4.05 -4.99
C GLY A 339 4.44 -3.65 -3.62
N ILE A 340 5.32 -3.63 -2.63
CA ILE A 340 5.06 -3.20 -1.26
C ILE A 340 6.09 -2.14 -0.87
N TRP A 341 5.63 -0.97 -0.45
CA TRP A 341 6.50 0.12 0.02
C TRP A 341 6.11 0.57 1.42
N PHE A 342 7.05 0.45 2.33
CA PHE A 342 7.01 1.09 3.65
C PHE A 342 8.02 2.24 3.65
N ASP A 343 7.58 3.46 3.97
CA ASP A 343 8.41 4.65 3.99
C ASP A 343 8.12 5.46 5.27
N ILE A 344 9.12 6.16 5.76
CA ILE A 344 9.03 7.13 6.87
C ILE A 344 8.49 6.53 8.18
N GLY A 345 9.39 6.06 9.04
CA GLY A 345 9.13 5.82 10.46
C GLY A 345 8.10 4.75 10.77
N ASN A 346 7.96 3.73 9.92
CA ASN A 346 7.18 2.55 10.31
C ASN A 346 7.93 1.76 11.38
N GLU A 347 7.21 1.04 12.22
CA GLU A 347 7.77 0.23 13.30
C GLU A 347 7.09 -1.14 13.36
N ASP A 348 7.90 -2.21 13.50
CA ASP A 348 7.45 -3.58 13.80
C ASP A 348 6.40 -4.10 12.80
N CYS A 349 6.67 -3.94 11.50
CA CYS A 349 5.80 -4.40 10.43
C CYS A 349 6.13 -5.83 9.99
N GLU A 350 5.15 -6.53 9.43
CA GLU A 350 5.28 -7.93 9.00
C GLU A 350 4.72 -8.14 7.59
N VAL A 351 5.44 -8.93 6.78
CA VAL A 351 5.01 -9.37 5.44
C VAL A 351 5.26 -10.86 5.32
N HIS A 352 4.20 -11.66 5.18
CA HIS A 352 4.38 -13.10 5.09
C HIS A 352 3.35 -13.81 4.22
N ASN A 353 3.74 -14.98 3.68
CA ASN A 353 2.92 -15.80 2.81
C ASN A 353 2.29 -15.03 1.62
N CYS A 354 3.04 -14.06 1.09
CA CYS A 354 2.61 -13.24 -0.04
C CYS A 354 3.31 -13.65 -1.34
N LEU A 355 2.59 -13.51 -2.46
CA LEU A 355 3.15 -13.47 -3.81
C LEU A 355 3.43 -12.02 -4.18
N ILE A 356 4.70 -11.69 -4.43
CA ILE A 356 5.13 -10.35 -4.79
C ILE A 356 5.90 -10.45 -6.11
N ALA A 357 5.24 -10.14 -7.24
CA ALA A 357 5.77 -10.53 -8.53
C ALA A 357 5.60 -9.48 -9.63
N PHE A 358 6.61 -9.40 -10.50
CA PHE A 358 6.57 -8.63 -11.75
C PHE A 358 6.27 -7.14 -11.56
N ASN A 359 6.60 -6.57 -10.39
CA ASN A 359 6.52 -5.15 -10.16
C ASN A 359 7.70 -4.43 -10.81
N GLU A 360 7.47 -3.23 -11.33
CA GLU A 360 8.51 -2.49 -12.09
C GLU A 360 9.71 -2.08 -11.25
N ASN A 361 9.50 -1.81 -9.95
CA ASN A 361 10.54 -1.54 -8.97
C ASN A 361 10.75 -2.72 -8.02
N ALA A 362 11.08 -2.47 -6.75
CA ALA A 362 11.29 -3.52 -5.77
C ALA A 362 10.01 -4.33 -5.49
N GLY A 363 10.19 -5.62 -5.18
CA GLY A 363 9.10 -6.41 -4.63
C GLY A 363 8.67 -5.86 -3.28
N ILE A 364 9.60 -5.79 -2.32
CA ILE A 364 9.43 -5.12 -1.03
C ILE A 364 10.46 -4.00 -0.93
N PHE A 365 10.02 -2.77 -0.71
CA PHE A 365 10.87 -1.63 -0.38
C PHE A 365 10.54 -1.16 1.05
N TYR A 366 11.51 -1.32 1.96
CA TYR A 366 11.41 -0.89 3.35
C TYR A 366 12.41 0.23 3.59
N GLU A 367 11.91 1.46 3.67
CA GLU A 367 12.71 2.68 3.65
C GLU A 367 12.57 3.46 4.94
N ILE A 368 13.69 3.90 5.52
CA ILE A 368 13.79 4.74 6.72
C ILE A 368 12.76 4.39 7.80
N SER A 369 12.70 3.11 8.13
CA SER A 369 11.70 2.50 9.01
C SER A 369 12.39 1.47 9.92
N TYR A 370 11.73 0.94 10.95
CA TYR A 370 12.33 0.10 11.97
C TYR A 370 11.62 -1.26 12.07
N GLY A 371 12.38 -2.35 12.08
CA GLY A 371 11.86 -3.66 12.47
C GLY A 371 10.87 -4.28 11.47
N LEU A 372 11.31 -4.59 10.23
CA LEU A 372 10.53 -5.43 9.32
C LEU A 372 10.78 -6.91 9.62
N HIS A 373 9.73 -7.71 9.72
CA HIS A 373 9.81 -9.16 9.60
C HIS A 373 9.17 -9.61 8.28
N ALA A 374 10.00 -9.98 7.29
CA ALA A 374 9.52 -10.53 6.03
C ALA A 374 9.91 -12.02 5.94
N HIS A 375 8.90 -12.89 5.87
CA HIS A 375 9.15 -14.32 5.88
C HIS A 375 8.14 -15.13 5.07
N ASP A 376 8.58 -16.29 4.63
CA ASP A 376 7.73 -17.23 3.89
C ASP A 376 7.03 -16.62 2.66
N ASN A 377 7.69 -15.67 1.96
CA ASN A 377 7.16 -15.04 0.76
C ASN A 377 7.76 -15.63 -0.51
N VAL A 378 7.04 -15.51 -1.61
CA VAL A 378 7.54 -15.71 -2.98
C VAL A 378 7.68 -14.35 -3.65
N ILE A 379 8.92 -14.00 -3.99
CA ILE A 379 9.30 -12.69 -4.52
C ILE A 379 10.02 -12.89 -5.85
N VAL A 380 9.31 -12.64 -6.96
CA VAL A 380 9.76 -13.10 -8.27
C VAL A 380 9.61 -12.06 -9.37
N GLY A 381 10.65 -11.90 -10.21
CA GLY A 381 10.56 -11.12 -11.42
C GLY A 381 10.39 -9.59 -11.24
N ASN A 382 10.78 -9.05 -10.08
CA ASN A 382 10.65 -7.61 -9.79
C ASN A 382 11.88 -6.81 -10.29
N GLY A 383 11.71 -5.49 -10.47
CA GLY A 383 12.80 -4.55 -10.76
C GLY A 383 13.09 -4.31 -12.24
N PHE A 384 12.23 -4.74 -13.16
CA PHE A 384 12.46 -4.66 -14.60
C PHE A 384 11.71 -3.51 -15.30
N ALA A 385 11.66 -2.34 -14.66
CA ALA A 385 11.11 -1.15 -15.29
C ALA A 385 11.83 -0.80 -16.60
N HIS A 386 11.09 -0.26 -17.57
CA HIS A 386 11.67 0.20 -18.84
C HIS A 386 12.64 1.36 -18.65
N THR A 387 12.37 2.23 -17.69
CA THR A 387 13.25 3.33 -17.29
C THR A 387 13.86 3.01 -15.93
N PRO A 388 15.18 3.15 -15.75
CA PRO A 388 15.81 2.89 -14.46
C PRO A 388 15.20 3.77 -13.37
N SER A 389 14.97 3.21 -12.19
CA SER A 389 14.69 4.01 -11.00
C SER A 389 15.94 4.83 -10.65
N ALA A 390 15.79 6.11 -10.39
CA ALA A 390 16.87 6.97 -9.94
C ALA A 390 17.47 6.52 -8.59
N TRP A 391 16.70 5.72 -7.84
CA TRP A 391 17.03 5.30 -6.50
C TRP A 391 17.61 3.87 -6.40
N GLY A 392 17.75 3.12 -7.50
CA GLY A 392 18.26 1.74 -7.48
C GLY A 392 17.38 0.76 -6.70
N ALA A 393 16.11 1.05 -6.51
CA ALA A 393 15.13 0.15 -5.91
C ALA A 393 14.66 -0.87 -6.95
N SER A 394 15.54 -1.79 -7.35
CA SER A 394 15.26 -2.76 -8.43
C SER A 394 15.46 -4.19 -7.94
N SER A 395 15.19 -4.46 -6.68
CA SER A 395 15.47 -5.76 -6.05
C SER A 395 14.20 -6.52 -5.66
N GLY A 396 14.34 -7.79 -5.38
CA GLY A 396 13.28 -8.56 -4.72
C GLY A 396 12.90 -7.93 -3.38
N ILE A 397 13.90 -7.71 -2.51
CA ILE A 397 13.74 -6.97 -1.25
C ILE A 397 14.82 -5.89 -1.17
N SER A 398 14.43 -4.65 -0.85
CA SER A 398 15.33 -3.53 -0.56
C SER A 398 15.08 -3.01 0.85
N LEU A 399 16.11 -3.05 1.70
CA LEU A 399 16.13 -2.37 3.00
C LEU A 399 16.97 -1.10 2.86
N SER A 400 16.35 0.07 2.97
CA SER A 400 17.00 1.36 2.78
C SER A 400 17.06 2.14 4.09
N SER A 401 18.26 2.20 4.70
CA SER A 401 18.48 2.87 5.98
C SER A 401 17.44 2.44 7.05
N SER A 402 17.25 1.13 7.21
CA SER A 402 16.16 0.57 8.04
C SER A 402 16.71 -0.53 8.96
N PRO A 403 16.95 -0.27 10.25
CA PRO A 403 17.54 -1.25 11.17
C PRO A 403 16.54 -2.28 11.71
N PHE A 404 17.06 -3.30 12.39
CA PHE A 404 16.33 -4.33 13.15
C PHE A 404 15.44 -5.23 12.30
N CYS A 405 15.73 -5.38 11.00
CA CYS A 405 14.91 -6.23 10.13
C CYS A 405 15.32 -7.70 10.21
N VAL A 406 14.32 -8.57 10.11
CA VAL A 406 14.50 -10.04 10.02
C VAL A 406 13.89 -10.51 8.69
N ILE A 407 14.72 -11.10 7.84
CA ILE A 407 14.33 -11.59 6.52
C ILE A 407 14.64 -13.08 6.46
N GLU A 408 13.60 -13.91 6.44
CA GLU A 408 13.82 -15.36 6.52
C GLU A 408 12.82 -16.19 5.72
N ARG A 409 13.29 -17.32 5.21
CA ARG A 409 12.49 -18.29 4.43
C ARG A 409 11.72 -17.66 3.25
N ASN A 410 12.32 -16.66 2.60
CA ASN A 410 11.76 -16.11 1.37
C ASN A 410 12.39 -16.78 0.15
N LEU A 411 11.60 -17.01 -0.88
CA LEU A 411 12.05 -17.43 -2.19
C LEU A 411 12.20 -16.19 -3.09
N ILE A 412 13.42 -15.67 -3.19
CA ILE A 412 13.78 -14.42 -3.89
C ILE A 412 14.46 -14.80 -5.20
N VAL A 413 13.68 -14.94 -6.27
CA VAL A 413 14.18 -15.55 -7.51
C VAL A 413 13.84 -14.74 -8.75
N GLY A 414 14.78 -14.68 -9.71
CA GLY A 414 14.55 -14.07 -11.02
C GLY A 414 14.26 -12.57 -11.00
N ASN A 415 14.55 -11.87 -9.92
CA ASN A 415 14.45 -10.42 -9.87
C ASN A 415 15.64 -9.78 -10.59
N LYS A 416 15.62 -8.48 -10.82
CA LYS A 416 16.79 -7.79 -11.37
C LYS A 416 17.97 -7.88 -10.40
N GLU A 417 17.74 -7.56 -9.14
CA GLU A 417 18.65 -7.81 -8.01
C GLU A 417 17.90 -8.65 -6.97
N GLY A 418 18.59 -9.50 -6.24
CA GLY A 418 17.93 -10.35 -5.24
C GLY A 418 17.56 -9.57 -3.98
N PHE A 419 18.48 -9.48 -3.04
CA PHE A 419 18.33 -8.74 -1.79
C PHE A 419 19.29 -7.54 -1.77
N ASN A 420 18.81 -6.40 -1.28
CA ASN A 420 19.57 -5.15 -1.28
C ASN A 420 19.56 -4.50 0.11
N LEU A 421 20.75 -4.22 0.65
CA LEU A 421 20.97 -3.28 1.75
C LEU A 421 21.49 -1.97 1.17
N ARG A 422 20.66 -0.96 1.20
CA ARG A 422 20.97 0.35 0.63
C ARG A 422 20.93 1.41 1.71
N GLU A 423 21.89 2.28 1.69
CA GLU A 423 22.04 3.27 2.74
C GLU A 423 22.33 4.65 2.20
N GLN A 424 21.69 5.61 2.81
CA GLN A 424 21.99 7.02 2.74
C GLN A 424 21.89 7.61 4.13
N ARG A 425 22.58 8.71 4.39
CA ARG A 425 22.41 9.44 5.65
C ARG A 425 21.04 10.09 5.68
N ARG A 426 20.15 9.56 6.47
CA ARG A 426 18.75 9.98 6.57
C ARG A 426 18.37 10.10 8.05
N THR A 427 17.36 10.93 8.30
CA THR A 427 16.62 10.94 9.57
C THR A 427 15.18 10.52 9.32
N THR A 428 14.56 9.91 10.30
CA THR A 428 13.15 9.53 10.24
C THR A 428 12.50 9.71 11.61
N PRO A 429 11.21 10.08 11.69
CA PRO A 429 10.53 10.18 12.96
C PRO A 429 10.31 8.80 13.58
N ARG A 430 10.33 8.75 14.92
CA ARG A 430 9.77 7.64 15.69
C ARG A 430 8.28 7.92 15.91
N ILE A 431 7.46 6.87 15.98
CA ILE A 431 6.01 7.03 16.22
C ILE A 431 5.74 7.74 17.54
N ASP A 432 6.46 7.37 18.61
CA ASP A 432 6.31 7.96 19.94
C ASP A 432 7.53 8.81 20.34
N GLY A 433 8.26 9.37 19.37
CA GLY A 433 9.49 10.07 19.66
C GLY A 433 9.89 11.12 18.62
N PRO A 434 11.04 11.75 18.82
CA PRO A 434 11.59 12.69 17.85
C PRO A 434 12.10 11.97 16.60
N SER A 435 12.39 12.75 15.55
CA SER A 435 13.19 12.27 14.43
C SER A 435 14.62 11.98 14.87
N GLU A 436 15.16 10.86 14.40
CA GLU A 436 16.52 10.43 14.72
C GLU A 436 17.26 9.93 13.46
N PRO A 437 18.60 9.94 13.46
CA PRO A 437 19.40 9.36 12.40
C PRO A 437 19.10 7.85 12.26
N VAL A 438 19.00 7.39 11.02
CA VAL A 438 18.70 6.00 10.71
C VAL A 438 19.68 5.45 9.67
N TRP A 439 20.13 4.21 9.86
CA TRP A 439 21.01 3.46 8.94
C TRP A 439 20.76 1.97 9.06
N ASN A 440 21.33 1.17 8.16
CA ASN A 440 21.19 -0.28 8.21
C ASN A 440 22.11 -0.88 9.29
N HIS A 441 21.54 -1.44 10.34
CA HIS A 441 22.26 -2.18 11.37
C HIS A 441 21.35 -3.21 12.06
N ASP A 442 21.96 -4.13 12.82
CA ASP A 442 21.24 -5.20 13.53
C ASP A 442 20.26 -5.97 12.60
N GLN A 443 20.77 -6.38 11.42
CA GLN A 443 19.99 -7.10 10.40
C GLN A 443 20.18 -8.60 10.52
N ILE A 444 19.11 -9.38 10.36
CA ILE A 444 19.15 -10.84 10.31
C ILE A 444 18.55 -11.33 8.98
N ILE A 445 19.41 -11.80 8.09
CA ILE A 445 19.04 -12.34 6.78
C ILE A 445 19.42 -13.83 6.77
N ARG A 446 18.43 -14.70 6.97
CA ARG A 446 18.70 -16.12 7.13
C ARG A 446 17.68 -17.03 6.45
N HIS A 447 18.13 -18.23 6.09
CA HIS A 447 17.27 -19.28 5.51
C HIS A 447 16.48 -18.81 4.28
N ASN A 448 17.01 -17.88 3.49
CA ASN A 448 16.37 -17.46 2.23
C ASN A 448 16.97 -18.21 1.05
N VAL A 449 16.22 -18.36 -0.01
CA VAL A 449 16.70 -18.70 -1.33
C VAL A 449 16.88 -17.42 -2.14
N MET A 450 18.11 -17.13 -2.58
CA MET A 450 18.44 -16.01 -3.45
C MET A 450 19.08 -16.56 -4.74
N ALA A 451 18.26 -16.68 -5.80
CA ALA A 451 18.70 -17.40 -6.98
C ALA A 451 18.19 -16.80 -8.28
N TYR A 452 18.94 -17.03 -9.35
CA TYR A 452 18.61 -16.57 -10.71
C TYR A 452 18.37 -15.06 -10.86
N ASN A 453 18.72 -14.25 -9.84
CA ASN A 453 18.57 -12.81 -9.93
C ASN A 453 19.61 -12.26 -10.89
N ARG A 454 19.20 -11.40 -11.82
CA ARG A 454 19.94 -11.05 -13.04
C ARG A 454 21.30 -10.42 -12.77
N ASP A 455 21.36 -9.42 -11.91
CA ASP A 455 22.58 -8.62 -11.72
C ASP A 455 23.44 -9.13 -10.57
N THR A 456 22.82 -9.45 -9.42
CA THR A 456 23.48 -10.02 -8.23
C THR A 456 22.46 -10.65 -7.29
N GLN A 457 22.91 -11.60 -6.45
CA GLN A 457 22.02 -12.18 -5.44
C GLN A 457 21.89 -11.28 -4.22
N VAL A 458 22.97 -10.61 -3.82
CA VAL A 458 23.00 -9.67 -2.70
C VAL A 458 23.73 -8.40 -3.13
N TRP A 459 23.19 -7.26 -2.76
CA TRP A 459 23.84 -5.97 -2.91
C TRP A 459 23.90 -5.23 -1.57
N GLY A 460 25.12 -4.82 -1.18
CA GLY A 460 25.37 -4.00 -0.02
C GLY A 460 25.93 -2.65 -0.45
N TRP A 461 25.30 -1.56 -0.02
CA TRP A 461 25.68 -0.19 -0.31
C TRP A 461 25.57 0.66 0.97
N PHE A 462 26.71 1.06 1.54
CA PHE A 462 26.79 1.67 2.85
C PHE A 462 27.44 3.05 2.82
N ASP A 463 26.90 3.99 3.58
CA ASP A 463 27.32 5.38 3.69
C ASP A 463 27.98 5.71 5.04
N VAL A 464 27.69 4.91 6.09
CA VAL A 464 28.21 5.15 7.44
C VAL A 464 29.42 4.28 7.80
N ALA A 465 29.74 3.25 7.01
CA ALA A 465 30.84 2.34 7.31
C ALA A 465 32.21 2.99 7.04
N ASP A 466 33.18 2.65 7.89
CA ASP A 466 34.57 3.08 7.74
C ASP A 466 35.25 2.28 6.62
N GLU A 467 35.84 2.96 5.63
CA GLU A 467 36.56 2.33 4.53
C GLU A 467 37.70 1.42 4.98
N ARG A 468 38.32 1.67 6.13
CA ARG A 468 39.41 0.85 6.68
C ARG A 468 38.95 -0.57 7.04
N HIS A 469 37.69 -0.77 7.22
CA HIS A 469 37.06 -2.07 7.51
C HIS A 469 36.50 -2.76 6.26
N TRP A 470 36.68 -2.15 5.10
CA TRP A 470 36.29 -2.74 3.84
C TRP A 470 37.39 -3.68 3.29
N PRO A 471 37.05 -4.57 2.38
CA PRO A 471 38.06 -5.38 1.69
C PRO A 471 39.21 -4.55 1.15
N ALA A 472 40.45 -5.02 1.29
CA ALA A 472 41.67 -4.30 0.91
C ALA A 472 41.63 -3.75 -0.54
N SER A 473 40.96 -4.46 -1.43
CA SER A 473 40.75 -4.02 -2.83
C SER A 473 39.90 -2.77 -2.98
N MET A 474 39.30 -2.26 -1.91
CA MET A 474 38.43 -1.09 -1.89
C MET A 474 38.93 0.06 -1.01
N GLN A 475 39.99 -0.15 -0.22
CA GLN A 475 40.47 0.82 0.76
C GLN A 475 41.11 2.07 0.14
N ASP A 476 41.69 1.98 -1.07
CA ASP A 476 42.43 3.05 -1.73
C ASP A 476 41.54 4.12 -2.38
N LYS A 477 40.26 4.17 -2.07
CA LYS A 477 39.32 5.08 -2.71
C LYS A 477 38.98 6.25 -1.84
N PRO A 478 38.97 7.46 -2.40
CA PRO A 478 38.56 8.62 -1.62
C PRO A 478 37.14 8.48 -1.06
N PRO A 479 36.89 9.03 0.12
CA PRO A 479 35.58 9.04 0.73
C PRO A 479 34.51 9.56 -0.22
N ALA A 480 33.31 8.98 -0.18
CA ALA A 480 32.17 9.55 -0.88
C ALA A 480 31.85 10.93 -0.31
N ALA A 481 31.42 11.84 -1.14
CA ALA A 481 30.83 13.07 -0.66
C ALA A 481 29.58 12.73 0.19
N PRO A 482 29.32 13.45 1.28
CA PRO A 482 28.11 13.23 2.06
C PRO A 482 26.88 13.32 1.17
N ALA A 483 26.06 12.28 1.18
CA ALA A 483 24.92 12.18 0.28
C ALA A 483 23.70 12.97 0.76
N SER A 484 23.70 13.53 1.96
CA SER A 484 22.56 14.26 2.51
C SER A 484 22.95 15.50 3.30
N ASN A 485 22.00 16.41 3.44
CA ASN A 485 22.13 17.66 4.20
C ASN A 485 22.13 17.46 5.73
N ASP A 486 22.00 16.23 6.22
CA ASP A 486 21.75 15.94 7.64
C ASP A 486 22.94 15.18 8.27
N SER A 487 24.12 15.77 8.20
CA SER A 487 25.37 15.10 8.54
C SER A 487 25.73 15.08 10.05
N ALA A 488 25.05 15.85 10.89
CA ALA A 488 25.59 16.17 12.22
C ALA A 488 25.41 15.06 13.28
N ALA A 489 24.49 14.12 13.11
CA ALA A 489 24.15 13.13 14.13
C ALA A 489 24.36 11.66 13.72
N HIS A 490 24.69 11.39 12.43
CA HIS A 490 24.95 10.01 11.99
C HIS A 490 26.27 9.49 12.49
N PRO A 491 26.36 8.21 12.87
CA PRO A 491 27.64 7.61 13.15
C PRO A 491 28.51 7.59 11.89
N THR A 492 29.78 7.83 12.07
CA THR A 492 30.77 7.72 11.00
C THR A 492 31.82 6.68 11.39
N HIS A 493 32.50 6.11 10.41
CA HIS A 493 33.58 5.17 10.66
C HIS A 493 33.18 3.90 11.40
N LEU A 494 31.95 3.41 11.23
CA LEU A 494 31.56 2.10 11.71
C LEU A 494 32.28 1.00 10.95
N SER A 495 32.79 -0.01 11.66
CA SER A 495 33.24 -1.25 11.04
C SER A 495 32.06 -2.04 10.48
N LEU A 496 32.31 -2.94 9.54
CA LEU A 496 31.28 -3.88 9.07
C LEU A 496 30.73 -4.71 10.22
N GLU A 497 31.59 -5.12 11.18
CA GLU A 497 31.20 -5.77 12.41
C GLU A 497 30.30 -4.88 13.28
N GLY A 498 30.60 -3.58 13.35
CA GLY A 498 29.79 -2.60 14.09
C GLY A 498 28.38 -2.38 13.52
N LEU A 499 28.14 -2.75 12.27
CA LEU A 499 26.80 -2.77 11.66
C LEU A 499 25.99 -3.98 12.14
N LYS A 500 26.62 -5.02 12.71
CA LYS A 500 25.95 -6.22 13.21
C LYS A 500 25.03 -6.89 12.17
N LEU A 501 25.54 -7.09 10.98
CA LEU A 501 24.81 -7.75 9.90
C LEU A 501 25.00 -9.27 10.02
N THR A 502 23.90 -10.01 9.98
CA THR A 502 23.90 -11.47 9.98
C THR A 502 23.34 -11.99 8.66
N PHE A 503 24.17 -12.69 7.89
CA PHE A 503 23.75 -13.48 6.74
C PHE A 503 24.08 -14.93 7.04
N ALA A 504 23.07 -15.75 7.33
CA ALA A 504 23.28 -17.12 7.78
C ALA A 504 22.36 -18.13 7.12
N ASN A 505 22.86 -19.29 6.80
CA ASN A 505 22.09 -20.44 6.30
C ASN A 505 21.23 -20.10 5.05
N ASN A 506 21.64 -19.15 4.23
CA ASN A 506 20.94 -18.85 2.99
C ASN A 506 21.43 -19.75 1.86
N LEU A 507 20.54 -20.09 0.95
CA LEU A 507 20.88 -20.77 -0.31
C LEU A 507 21.05 -19.73 -1.41
N TYR A 508 22.17 -19.76 -2.10
CA TYR A 508 22.46 -18.87 -3.21
C TYR A 508 22.65 -19.66 -4.50
N TRP A 509 22.12 -19.14 -5.60
CA TRP A 509 22.44 -19.65 -6.93
C TRP A 509 22.51 -18.50 -7.95
N PRO A 510 23.71 -17.93 -8.16
CA PRO A 510 23.91 -17.03 -9.28
C PRO A 510 23.92 -17.83 -10.58
N GLY A 511 23.22 -17.33 -11.60
CA GLY A 511 23.34 -17.88 -12.94
C GLY A 511 24.74 -17.64 -13.53
N PRO A 512 25.04 -18.22 -14.67
CA PRO A 512 26.32 -18.03 -15.34
C PRO A 512 26.64 -16.54 -15.58
N GLY A 513 27.80 -16.08 -15.08
CA GLY A 513 28.23 -14.68 -15.24
C GLY A 513 27.59 -13.66 -14.27
N GLN A 514 26.67 -14.08 -13.43
CA GLN A 514 26.03 -13.25 -12.41
C GLN A 514 26.91 -13.13 -11.15
N GLY A 515 26.70 -12.04 -10.37
CA GLY A 515 27.38 -11.82 -9.10
C GLY A 515 26.70 -12.56 -7.96
N LEU A 516 27.49 -13.05 -7.01
CA LEU A 516 26.97 -13.56 -5.75
C LEU A 516 26.67 -12.40 -4.80
N PHE A 517 27.69 -11.60 -4.47
CA PHE A 517 27.57 -10.38 -3.71
C PHE A 517 28.19 -9.21 -4.49
N ASN A 518 27.56 -8.05 -4.43
CA ASN A 518 28.08 -6.78 -4.91
C ASN A 518 28.10 -5.83 -3.71
N TRP A 519 29.32 -5.48 -3.22
CA TRP A 519 29.46 -4.83 -1.93
C TRP A 519 30.31 -3.58 -2.02
N GLY A 520 29.88 -2.48 -1.44
CA GLY A 520 30.64 -1.25 -1.56
C GLY A 520 30.11 -0.07 -0.75
N VAL A 521 30.76 1.05 -0.97
CA VAL A 521 30.43 2.34 -0.40
C VAL A 521 29.57 3.12 -1.39
N THR A 522 28.62 3.87 -0.87
CA THR A 522 27.70 4.73 -1.62
C THR A 522 28.43 5.53 -2.72
N TRP A 523 27.88 5.51 -3.93
CA TRP A 523 28.38 6.23 -5.12
C TRP A 523 29.80 5.89 -5.57
N LYS A 524 30.40 4.85 -5.00
CA LYS A 524 31.73 4.37 -5.37
C LYS A 524 31.68 3.03 -6.08
N LYS A 525 32.83 2.58 -6.53
CA LYS A 525 32.97 1.26 -7.16
C LYS A 525 32.75 0.17 -6.12
N HIS A 526 31.83 -0.75 -6.45
CA HIS A 526 31.58 -1.96 -5.68
C HIS A 526 32.52 -3.08 -6.08
N ARG A 527 32.88 -3.91 -5.13
CA ARG A 527 33.52 -5.18 -5.38
C ARG A 527 32.47 -6.27 -5.61
N ARG A 528 32.68 -7.04 -6.66
CA ARG A 528 31.86 -8.22 -6.97
C ARG A 528 32.53 -9.46 -6.44
N PHE A 529 31.86 -10.15 -5.54
CA PHE A 529 32.24 -11.43 -5.02
C PHE A 529 31.55 -12.54 -5.84
N LYS A 530 32.35 -13.54 -6.25
CA LYS A 530 31.88 -14.66 -7.06
C LYS A 530 31.76 -15.96 -6.26
N SER A 531 32.35 -16.03 -5.07
CA SER A 531 32.32 -17.19 -4.20
C SER A 531 31.91 -16.81 -2.77
N LEU A 532 31.26 -17.73 -2.09
CA LEU A 532 30.85 -17.56 -0.70
C LEU A 532 32.04 -17.61 0.25
N GLU A 533 33.11 -18.33 -0.12
CA GLU A 533 34.38 -18.33 0.59
C GLU A 533 34.96 -16.92 0.69
N ALA A 534 35.07 -16.21 -0.42
CA ALA A 534 35.56 -14.83 -0.42
C ALA A 534 34.66 -13.87 0.37
N VAL A 535 33.34 -14.10 0.38
CA VAL A 535 32.39 -13.33 1.21
C VAL A 535 32.66 -13.58 2.70
N ARG A 536 32.90 -14.84 3.10
CA ARG A 536 33.21 -15.21 4.50
C ARG A 536 34.53 -14.61 4.94
N ASP A 537 35.56 -14.77 4.12
CA ASP A 537 36.93 -14.35 4.45
C ASP A 537 37.06 -12.84 4.57
N GLU A 538 36.39 -12.08 3.71
CA GLU A 538 36.56 -10.63 3.62
C GLU A 538 35.45 -9.82 4.30
N LEU A 539 34.23 -10.33 4.35
CA LEU A 539 33.08 -9.62 4.94
C LEU A 539 32.57 -10.24 6.24
N SER A 540 33.03 -11.45 6.60
CA SER A 540 32.56 -12.24 7.74
C SER A 540 31.04 -12.51 7.67
N LEU A 541 30.50 -12.65 6.45
CA LEU A 541 29.09 -12.91 6.17
C LEU A 541 28.91 -14.29 5.50
N GLY A 542 27.68 -14.84 5.53
CA GLY A 542 27.33 -16.06 4.81
C GLY A 542 27.63 -17.34 5.58
N GLU A 543 27.68 -17.30 6.92
CA GLU A 543 27.84 -18.49 7.77
C GLU A 543 26.75 -19.52 7.48
N GLY A 544 27.14 -20.82 7.39
CA GLY A 544 26.20 -21.92 7.12
C GLY A 544 25.48 -21.86 5.78
N GLY A 545 25.74 -20.85 4.95
CA GLY A 545 25.12 -20.70 3.64
C GLY A 545 25.76 -21.67 2.60
N GLU A 546 25.01 -21.97 1.55
CA GLU A 546 25.48 -22.81 0.42
C GLU A 546 25.29 -22.10 -0.92
N VAL A 547 26.14 -22.41 -1.89
CA VAL A 547 25.93 -22.09 -3.30
C VAL A 547 25.65 -23.42 -3.99
N ALA A 548 24.38 -23.63 -4.32
CA ALA A 548 23.96 -24.88 -4.97
C ALA A 548 22.78 -24.63 -5.91
N GLU A 549 22.81 -25.27 -7.05
CA GLU A 549 21.70 -25.24 -7.99
C GLU A 549 20.50 -25.99 -7.42
N PHE A 550 19.32 -25.43 -7.69
CA PHE A 550 18.07 -26.13 -7.42
C PHE A 550 17.10 -25.89 -8.58
N HIS A 551 16.26 -26.87 -8.82
CA HIS A 551 15.35 -26.85 -9.96
C HIS A 551 13.91 -26.70 -9.49
N MET A 552 13.20 -25.77 -10.09
CA MET A 552 11.74 -25.60 -9.95
C MET A 552 11.04 -26.26 -11.15
N VAL A 553 9.81 -26.72 -10.96
CA VAL A 553 9.06 -27.42 -12.01
C VAL A 553 8.84 -26.53 -13.25
N ASP A 554 8.28 -25.34 -13.07
CA ASP A 554 8.07 -24.36 -14.14
C ASP A 554 8.01 -22.96 -13.54
N TYR A 555 9.13 -22.27 -13.59
CA TYR A 555 9.28 -20.92 -13.11
C TYR A 555 8.33 -19.92 -13.81
N SER A 556 8.13 -20.09 -15.11
CA SER A 556 7.33 -19.17 -15.92
C SER A 556 5.83 -19.26 -15.60
N ALA A 557 5.38 -20.44 -15.16
CA ALA A 557 4.00 -20.69 -14.73
C ALA A 557 3.80 -20.54 -13.22
N LEU A 558 4.78 -20.01 -12.48
CA LEU A 558 4.80 -19.93 -11.02
C LEU A 558 4.55 -21.29 -10.32
N ASP A 559 4.90 -22.37 -11.01
CA ASP A 559 5.02 -23.70 -10.42
C ASP A 559 6.44 -23.87 -9.84
N LEU A 560 6.60 -23.38 -8.64
CA LEU A 560 7.90 -23.29 -7.96
C LEU A 560 8.20 -24.53 -7.11
N ARG A 561 7.42 -25.61 -7.27
CA ARG A 561 7.68 -26.88 -6.58
C ARG A 561 9.08 -27.38 -6.88
N VAL A 562 9.71 -27.94 -5.87
CA VAL A 562 11.08 -28.46 -5.94
C VAL A 562 11.11 -29.94 -5.58
N PRO A 563 12.15 -30.71 -6.00
CA PRO A 563 12.34 -32.08 -5.52
C PRO A 563 12.47 -32.13 -3.98
N PRO A 564 12.01 -33.22 -3.32
CA PRO A 564 12.07 -33.36 -1.86
C PRO A 564 13.49 -33.25 -1.27
N ASP A 565 14.52 -33.64 -2.05
CA ASP A 565 15.93 -33.57 -1.71
C ASP A 565 16.62 -32.26 -2.12
N SER A 566 15.84 -31.30 -2.58
CA SER A 566 16.34 -29.96 -2.96
C SER A 566 17.14 -29.30 -1.83
N PRO A 567 18.26 -28.65 -2.14
CA PRO A 567 19.02 -27.87 -1.16
C PRO A 567 18.15 -26.86 -0.42
N ALA A 568 17.18 -26.23 -1.08
CA ALA A 568 16.27 -25.27 -0.46
C ALA A 568 15.45 -25.90 0.68
N VAL A 569 14.97 -27.14 0.49
CA VAL A 569 14.22 -27.89 1.53
C VAL A 569 15.14 -28.34 2.64
N ARG A 570 16.28 -28.97 2.28
CA ARG A 570 17.25 -29.49 3.23
C ARG A 570 17.81 -28.44 4.18
N MET A 571 18.02 -27.20 3.68
CA MET A 571 18.54 -26.09 4.46
C MET A 571 17.44 -25.33 5.22
N GLY A 572 16.16 -25.68 5.06
CA GLY A 572 15.05 -24.93 5.67
C GLY A 572 14.86 -23.53 5.08
N CYS A 573 15.25 -23.33 3.83
CA CYS A 573 15.16 -22.05 3.13
C CYS A 573 13.87 -21.90 2.32
N TYR A 574 13.14 -23.00 2.12
CA TYR A 574 11.95 -23.01 1.29
C TYR A 574 10.74 -22.48 2.08
N PRO A 575 9.93 -21.59 1.49
CA PRO A 575 8.75 -21.03 2.17
C PRO A 575 7.78 -22.09 2.67
N THR A 576 7.14 -21.82 3.79
CA THR A 576 6.11 -22.66 4.39
C THR A 576 4.73 -22.04 4.28
N GLY A 577 3.68 -22.88 4.30
CA GLY A 577 2.29 -22.41 4.18
C GLY A 577 1.83 -22.20 2.73
N ASP A 578 0.58 -21.77 2.60
CA ASP A 578 -0.04 -21.53 1.31
C ASP A 578 0.15 -20.05 0.91
N ILE A 579 0.58 -19.86 -0.34
CA ILE A 579 0.79 -18.54 -0.95
C ILE A 579 -0.14 -18.42 -2.14
N PRO A 580 -1.01 -17.41 -2.21
CA PRO A 580 -1.94 -17.25 -3.31
C PRO A 580 -1.24 -17.15 -4.68
N GLY A 581 -1.77 -17.85 -5.69
CA GLY A 581 -1.28 -17.76 -7.07
C GLY A 581 -0.01 -18.52 -7.37
N VAL A 582 0.54 -19.29 -6.42
CA VAL A 582 1.78 -20.04 -6.57
C VAL A 582 1.58 -21.50 -6.21
N ARG A 583 2.28 -22.41 -6.91
CA ARG A 583 2.39 -23.81 -6.52
C ARG A 583 3.70 -24.05 -5.80
N LEU A 584 3.62 -24.37 -4.52
CA LEU A 584 4.75 -24.70 -3.65
C LEU A 584 4.69 -26.16 -3.21
N GLY A 585 5.79 -26.63 -2.59
CA GLY A 585 5.92 -27.96 -2.02
C GLY A 585 6.86 -28.87 -2.81
N SER A 586 6.81 -30.18 -2.52
CA SER A 586 7.61 -31.14 -3.26
C SER A 586 6.90 -31.58 -4.55
N ALA A 587 7.62 -31.57 -5.65
CA ALA A 587 7.15 -32.19 -6.89
C ALA A 587 7.16 -33.71 -6.70
N ARG A 588 6.04 -34.35 -6.99
CA ARG A 588 5.94 -35.82 -7.02
C ARG A 588 6.49 -36.34 -8.35
#